data_9f984e2e8b3186e2ad59680e65d7a31d
#
_entry.id   9f984e2e8b3186e2ad59680e65d7a31d
#
_cell.length_a   1.000
_cell.length_b   1.000
_cell.length_c   1.000
_cell.angle_alpha   90.00
_cell.angle_beta   90.00
_cell.angle_gamma   90.00
#
_symmetry.space_group_name_H-M   'P 1'
#
loop_
_entity.id
_entity.type
_entity.pdbx_description
1 polymer ?
#
loop_
_entity_poly.entity_id
_entity_poly.type
_entity_poly.pdbx_seq_one_letter_code
_entity_poly.pdbx_strand_id
1 'polypeptide(L)'
;MESVQKIAQDEAELSCLNIALVGGGCGGNALIKFLETHKLRNLHVCIVGVADLNDDAPGVVHARKKGIYTTKDYRDFFSFADLHLLIEITGREDVLEELMRTKPKEVKVIDHLSARLFWDLIEVQEEKISCEKKLAHSSRLATVGRMASYLAHEIRNPLVSIGGFATVIQNSPELPANLRPKVEIIVNEVKRLEGVLKNMRNFIRPLKQNKGKYNYNELVRRTHSTLQLEFKARKLEASLDLDSDIPNSLFDKELILEALVTITRRLAQSMEKNQRLSLQTELCWDTVGIYLVGQGGWIPPDDLENMFNPFADEQASSTGLDMAMSKKIIEDHGGEIKVTSEVGEGTAIIIELPLENSG
;
A
#
# COMPACT_ATOMS: atom_id res chain seq x y z
N MET A 1 8.65 31.25 -30.91
CA MET A 1 8.61 31.81 -29.54
C MET A 1 7.23 32.34 -29.19
N GLU A 2 6.48 32.94 -30.14
CA GLU A 2 5.10 33.43 -29.89
C GLU A 2 4.07 32.34 -29.62
N SER A 3 4.22 31.16 -30.19
CA SER A 3 3.31 30.03 -29.95
C SER A 3 3.45 29.38 -28.56
N VAL A 4 4.64 29.45 -27.95
CA VAL A 4 4.89 28.93 -26.59
C VAL A 4 4.42 29.94 -25.53
N GLN A 5 4.49 31.25 -25.83
CA GLN A 5 3.94 32.29 -24.95
C GLN A 5 2.40 32.30 -24.95
N LYS A 6 1.75 31.95 -26.07
CA LYS A 6 0.30 31.87 -26.15
C LYS A 6 -0.28 30.67 -25.40
N ILE A 7 0.44 29.52 -25.38
CA ILE A 7 0.08 28.36 -24.59
C ILE A 7 0.24 28.65 -23.08
N ALA A 8 1.28 29.37 -22.68
CA ALA A 8 1.52 29.78 -21.30
C ALA A 8 0.54 30.87 -20.81
N GLN A 9 -0.08 31.66 -21.72
CA GLN A 9 -1.11 32.63 -21.40
C GLN A 9 -2.51 31.99 -21.31
N ASP A 10 -2.80 30.95 -22.10
CA ASP A 10 -4.04 30.15 -22.00
C ASP A 10 -4.09 29.26 -20.75
N GLU A 11 -2.94 28.90 -20.15
CA GLU A 11 -2.87 28.20 -18.84
C GLU A 11 -3.08 29.17 -17.64
N ALA A 12 -3.04 30.48 -17.84
CA ALA A 12 -3.18 31.49 -16.78
C ALA A 12 -4.62 31.95 -16.52
N GLU A 13 -5.58 31.56 -17.35
CA GLU A 13 -7.03 31.82 -17.16
C GLU A 13 -7.84 30.55 -16.88
N LEU A 14 -7.33 29.62 -16.08
CA LEU A 14 -8.18 28.63 -15.42
C LEU A 14 -8.98 29.34 -14.33
N SER A 15 -10.16 29.86 -14.73
CA SER A 15 -11.10 30.50 -13.81
C SER A 15 -11.40 29.53 -12.65
N CYS A 16 -11.05 29.95 -11.43
CA CYS A 16 -11.37 29.17 -10.23
C CYS A 16 -12.91 29.09 -10.11
N LEU A 17 -13.44 27.90 -10.10
CA LEU A 17 -14.87 27.67 -9.86
C LEU A 17 -15.14 27.80 -8.36
N ASN A 18 -15.65 28.94 -7.93
CA ASN A 18 -16.01 29.18 -6.53
C ASN A 18 -17.34 28.50 -6.20
N ILE A 19 -17.31 27.58 -5.27
CA ILE A 19 -18.49 26.84 -4.82
C ILE A 19 -18.73 27.07 -3.33
N ALA A 20 -20.01 27.07 -2.94
CA ALA A 20 -20.38 27.03 -1.53
C ALA A 20 -21.32 25.86 -1.27
N LEU A 21 -21.23 25.32 -0.06
CA LEU A 21 -22.00 24.16 0.36
C LEU A 21 -23.10 24.55 1.31
N VAL A 22 -24.30 24.05 1.06
CA VAL A 22 -25.46 24.17 1.95
C VAL A 22 -25.72 22.78 2.54
N GLY A 23 -25.31 22.61 3.81
CA GLY A 23 -25.24 21.33 4.52
C GLY A 23 -23.80 20.94 4.85
N GLY A 24 -23.43 21.06 6.12
CA GLY A 24 -22.11 20.71 6.66
C GLY A 24 -22.03 19.34 7.34
N GLY A 25 -23.04 18.47 7.15
CA GLY A 25 -23.07 17.12 7.70
C GLY A 25 -21.99 16.19 7.13
N CYS A 26 -22.19 14.87 7.26
CA CYS A 26 -21.24 13.87 6.76
C CYS A 26 -20.98 13.99 5.24
N GLY A 27 -22.04 14.25 4.44
CA GLY A 27 -21.92 14.45 2.99
C GLY A 27 -21.10 15.68 2.63
N GLY A 28 -21.33 16.82 3.30
CA GLY A 28 -20.54 18.04 3.12
C GLY A 28 -19.07 17.84 3.46
N ASN A 29 -18.78 17.17 4.57
CA ASN A 29 -17.41 16.85 4.97
C ASN A 29 -16.70 15.92 3.96
N ALA A 30 -17.43 14.93 3.43
CA ALA A 30 -16.89 14.02 2.42
C ALA A 30 -16.54 14.77 1.13
N LEU A 31 -17.41 15.68 0.67
CA LEU A 31 -17.16 16.48 -0.52
C LEU A 31 -15.97 17.44 -0.35
N ILE A 32 -15.83 18.08 0.83
CA ILE A 32 -14.66 18.92 1.14
C ILE A 32 -13.37 18.11 1.03
N LYS A 33 -13.29 16.96 1.71
CA LYS A 33 -12.13 16.07 1.67
C LYS A 33 -11.80 15.60 0.26
N PHE A 34 -12.81 15.24 -0.51
CA PHE A 34 -12.65 14.79 -1.89
C PHE A 34 -11.99 15.88 -2.76
N LEU A 35 -12.54 17.10 -2.73
CA LEU A 35 -12.01 18.21 -3.52
C LEU A 35 -10.60 18.66 -3.09
N GLU A 36 -10.22 18.41 -1.84
CA GLU A 36 -8.85 18.62 -1.35
C GLU A 36 -7.87 17.57 -1.88
N THR A 37 -8.31 16.31 -1.95
CA THR A 37 -7.45 15.18 -2.32
C THR A 37 -7.30 15.03 -3.83
N HIS A 38 -8.35 15.36 -4.59
CA HIS A 38 -8.42 15.13 -6.03
C HIS A 38 -8.34 16.44 -6.82
N LYS A 39 -7.21 16.70 -7.46
CA LYS A 39 -7.09 17.80 -8.41
C LYS A 39 -7.76 17.43 -9.72
N LEU A 40 -8.88 18.10 -10.02
CA LEU A 40 -9.53 17.96 -11.32
C LEU A 40 -8.60 18.51 -12.41
N ARG A 41 -8.34 17.73 -13.47
CA ARG A 41 -7.33 18.06 -14.49
C ARG A 41 -7.50 19.40 -15.19
N ASN A 42 -8.76 19.83 -15.37
CA ASN A 42 -9.09 21.01 -16.16
C ASN A 42 -9.96 22.03 -15.42
N LEU A 43 -10.13 21.90 -14.11
CA LEU A 43 -10.99 22.77 -13.33
C LEU A 43 -10.40 23.00 -11.92
N HIS A 44 -10.08 24.25 -11.63
CA HIS A 44 -9.75 24.64 -10.26
C HIS A 44 -11.03 24.93 -9.49
N VAL A 45 -11.34 24.15 -8.48
CA VAL A 45 -12.51 24.31 -7.61
C VAL A 45 -12.06 24.88 -6.27
N CYS A 46 -12.68 25.98 -5.86
CA CYS A 46 -12.44 26.61 -4.57
C CYS A 46 -13.72 26.57 -3.73
N ILE A 47 -13.67 25.96 -2.56
CA ILE A 47 -14.78 26.02 -1.60
C ILE A 47 -14.67 27.33 -0.86
N VAL A 48 -15.60 28.25 -1.12
CA VAL A 48 -15.61 29.61 -0.54
C VAL A 48 -16.44 29.69 0.73
N GLY A 49 -17.33 28.73 0.98
CA GLY A 49 -18.16 28.74 2.18
C GLY A 49 -18.90 27.43 2.44
N VAL A 50 -19.23 27.20 3.71
CA VAL A 50 -20.09 26.09 4.18
C VAL A 50 -21.15 26.65 5.12
N ALA A 51 -22.43 26.38 4.83
CA ALA A 51 -23.54 26.75 5.67
C ALA A 51 -24.18 25.52 6.33
N ASP A 52 -24.37 25.57 7.64
CA ASP A 52 -25.14 24.57 8.38
C ASP A 52 -25.69 25.21 9.67
N LEU A 53 -26.91 24.80 10.06
CA LEU A 53 -27.51 25.24 11.31
C LEU A 53 -26.76 24.72 12.54
N ASN A 54 -26.08 23.59 12.40
CA ASN A 54 -25.30 22.98 13.45
C ASN A 54 -23.82 23.37 13.33
N ASP A 55 -23.32 24.16 14.26
CA ASP A 55 -21.94 24.60 14.32
C ASP A 55 -20.92 23.45 14.53
N ASP A 56 -21.37 22.33 15.08
CA ASP A 56 -20.58 21.12 15.34
C ASP A 56 -20.67 20.10 14.21
N ALA A 57 -21.35 20.43 13.11
CA ALA A 57 -21.43 19.56 11.95
C ALA A 57 -20.01 19.27 11.40
N PRO A 58 -19.68 18.01 11.04
CA PRO A 58 -18.32 17.61 10.66
C PRO A 58 -17.71 18.46 9.54
N GLY A 59 -18.50 18.85 8.55
CA GLY A 59 -18.07 19.71 7.45
C GLY A 59 -17.82 21.15 7.87
N VAL A 60 -18.60 21.70 8.81
CA VAL A 60 -18.38 23.05 9.37
C VAL A 60 -17.10 23.08 10.17
N VAL A 61 -16.89 22.08 11.04
CA VAL A 61 -15.67 21.95 11.83
C VAL A 61 -14.43 21.83 10.94
N HIS A 62 -14.53 21.04 9.88
CA HIS A 62 -13.44 20.88 8.90
C HIS A 62 -13.18 22.19 8.15
N ALA A 63 -14.20 22.82 7.60
CA ALA A 63 -14.10 24.08 6.89
C ALA A 63 -13.45 25.18 7.75
N ARG A 64 -13.88 25.29 9.01
CA ARG A 64 -13.32 26.25 9.98
C ARG A 64 -11.83 26.03 10.25
N LYS A 65 -11.38 24.76 10.37
CA LYS A 65 -9.95 24.42 10.52
C LYS A 65 -9.12 24.83 9.31
N LYS A 66 -9.72 24.88 8.12
CA LYS A 66 -9.06 25.26 6.86
C LYS A 66 -9.18 26.75 6.54
N GLY A 67 -9.85 27.53 7.37
CA GLY A 67 -10.08 28.96 7.13
C GLY A 67 -11.15 29.25 6.07
N ILE A 68 -11.98 28.27 5.71
CA ILE A 68 -13.14 28.44 4.81
C ILE A 68 -14.25 29.13 5.61
N TYR A 69 -14.91 30.09 4.98
CA TYR A 69 -16.01 30.80 5.61
C TYR A 69 -17.14 29.86 6.03
N THR A 70 -17.66 30.03 7.26
CA THR A 70 -18.75 29.20 7.79
C THR A 70 -19.89 30.09 8.32
N THR A 71 -21.13 29.74 8.01
CA THR A 71 -22.33 30.51 8.43
C THR A 71 -23.49 29.56 8.77
N LYS A 72 -24.51 30.11 9.46
CA LYS A 72 -25.78 29.43 9.68
C LYS A 72 -26.83 29.77 8.62
N ASP A 73 -26.64 30.87 7.89
CA ASP A 73 -27.54 31.29 6.84
C ASP A 73 -26.83 31.29 5.47
N TYR A 74 -27.19 30.36 4.60
CA TYR A 74 -26.62 30.25 3.27
C TYR A 74 -26.81 31.50 2.41
N ARG A 75 -27.74 32.39 2.77
CA ARG A 75 -27.97 33.66 2.06
C ARG A 75 -26.78 34.60 2.17
N ASP A 76 -25.93 34.44 3.18
CA ASP A 76 -24.68 35.19 3.33
C ASP A 76 -23.78 35.04 2.10
N PHE A 77 -23.83 33.85 1.45
CA PHE A 77 -23.05 33.58 0.24
C PHE A 77 -23.47 34.43 -0.95
N PHE A 78 -24.69 34.95 -0.97
CA PHE A 78 -25.19 35.81 -2.07
C PHE A 78 -24.47 37.16 -2.14
N SER A 79 -23.75 37.53 -1.10
CA SER A 79 -22.87 38.71 -1.08
C SER A 79 -21.50 38.47 -1.70
N PHE A 80 -21.14 37.21 -2.02
CA PHE A 80 -19.86 36.89 -2.63
C PHE A 80 -19.91 37.21 -4.13
N ALA A 81 -19.06 38.14 -4.58
CA ALA A 81 -19.07 38.64 -5.98
C ALA A 81 -18.79 37.53 -7.01
N ASP A 82 -17.98 36.56 -6.63
CA ASP A 82 -17.49 35.49 -7.53
C ASP A 82 -18.06 34.12 -7.19
N LEU A 83 -19.23 34.03 -6.60
CA LEU A 83 -19.88 32.75 -6.34
C LEU A 83 -20.49 32.21 -7.65
N HIS A 84 -20.04 31.02 -8.07
CA HIS A 84 -20.51 30.40 -9.30
C HIS A 84 -21.56 29.31 -9.05
N LEU A 85 -21.39 28.53 -7.97
CA LEU A 85 -22.17 27.33 -7.74
C LEU A 85 -22.48 27.14 -6.26
N LEU A 86 -23.73 26.77 -5.97
CA LEU A 86 -24.16 26.27 -4.68
C LEU A 86 -24.48 24.79 -4.79
N ILE A 87 -24.00 24.01 -3.83
CA ILE A 87 -24.32 22.58 -3.76
C ILE A 87 -25.14 22.36 -2.50
N GLU A 88 -26.40 21.99 -2.69
CA GLU A 88 -27.37 21.69 -1.61
C GLU A 88 -27.16 20.19 -1.22
N ILE A 89 -26.80 19.94 0.02
CA ILE A 89 -26.48 18.57 0.52
C ILE A 89 -27.31 18.25 1.79
N THR A 90 -28.27 19.12 2.16
CA THR A 90 -29.10 18.85 3.34
C THR A 90 -30.13 17.75 3.09
N GLY A 91 -30.49 17.53 1.83
CA GLY A 91 -31.57 16.61 1.42
C GLY A 91 -32.98 17.12 1.80
N ARG A 92 -33.13 18.41 2.12
CA ARG A 92 -34.38 19.01 2.52
C ARG A 92 -35.02 19.76 1.34
N GLU A 93 -36.20 19.33 0.92
CA GLU A 93 -36.94 19.98 -0.19
C GLU A 93 -37.27 21.45 0.09
N ASP A 94 -37.63 21.77 1.34
CA ASP A 94 -37.96 23.15 1.74
C ASP A 94 -36.75 24.09 1.58
N VAL A 95 -35.55 23.62 1.90
CA VAL A 95 -34.27 24.37 1.73
C VAL A 95 -33.99 24.57 0.24
N LEU A 96 -34.13 23.52 -0.56
CA LEU A 96 -33.90 23.58 -1.99
C LEU A 96 -34.87 24.54 -2.70
N GLU A 97 -36.17 24.44 -2.39
CA GLU A 97 -37.20 25.35 -2.97
C GLU A 97 -36.92 26.81 -2.61
N GLU A 98 -36.59 27.08 -1.36
CA GLU A 98 -36.27 28.44 -0.92
C GLU A 98 -35.00 28.96 -1.60
N LEU A 99 -33.94 28.12 -1.67
CA LEU A 99 -32.69 28.43 -2.35
C LEU A 99 -32.94 28.78 -3.83
N MET A 100 -33.72 27.96 -4.53
CA MET A 100 -34.03 28.17 -5.94
C MET A 100 -34.82 29.47 -6.18
N ARG A 101 -35.65 29.89 -5.22
CA ARG A 101 -36.44 31.13 -5.29
C ARG A 101 -35.62 32.38 -4.97
N THR A 102 -34.63 32.27 -4.06
CA THR A 102 -33.92 33.43 -3.48
C THR A 102 -32.54 33.67 -4.08
N LYS A 103 -31.95 32.67 -4.73
CA LYS A 103 -30.60 32.76 -5.29
C LYS A 103 -30.44 33.84 -6.37
N PRO A 104 -29.29 34.47 -6.53
CA PRO A 104 -28.95 35.30 -7.68
C PRO A 104 -29.06 34.50 -8.99
N LYS A 105 -29.42 35.21 -10.09
CA LYS A 105 -29.61 34.57 -11.41
C LYS A 105 -28.36 33.91 -11.94
N GLU A 106 -27.21 34.47 -11.63
CA GLU A 106 -25.88 34.05 -12.08
C GLU A 106 -25.41 32.78 -11.38
N VAL A 107 -25.86 32.54 -10.14
CA VAL A 107 -25.48 31.41 -9.34
C VAL A 107 -26.23 30.14 -9.76
N LYS A 108 -25.50 29.09 -10.08
CA LYS A 108 -26.08 27.76 -10.36
C LYS A 108 -26.28 26.99 -9.06
N VAL A 109 -27.22 26.04 -9.09
CA VAL A 109 -27.49 25.15 -7.93
C VAL A 109 -27.46 23.71 -8.39
N ILE A 110 -26.76 22.88 -7.65
CA ILE A 110 -26.82 21.41 -7.72
C ILE A 110 -27.55 20.95 -6.46
N ASP A 111 -28.62 20.20 -6.65
CA ASP A 111 -29.38 19.58 -5.56
C ASP A 111 -28.68 18.35 -5.00
N HIS A 112 -29.12 17.88 -3.85
CA HIS A 112 -28.48 16.73 -3.16
C HIS A 112 -28.56 15.43 -3.96
N LEU A 113 -29.59 15.20 -4.78
CA LEU A 113 -29.71 14.01 -5.61
C LEU A 113 -28.70 14.04 -6.75
N SER A 114 -28.59 15.19 -7.42
CA SER A 114 -27.57 15.40 -8.46
C SER A 114 -26.15 15.30 -7.89
N ALA A 115 -25.89 15.91 -6.72
CA ALA A 115 -24.60 15.82 -6.04
C ALA A 115 -24.25 14.38 -5.68
N ARG A 116 -25.22 13.60 -5.16
CA ARG A 116 -25.05 12.19 -4.85
C ARG A 116 -24.79 11.35 -6.10
N LEU A 117 -25.53 11.57 -7.17
CA LEU A 117 -25.31 10.87 -8.45
C LEU A 117 -23.90 11.13 -8.99
N PHE A 118 -23.42 12.38 -8.96
CA PHE A 118 -22.06 12.70 -9.36
C PHE A 118 -21.03 12.00 -8.47
N TRP A 119 -21.28 11.94 -7.15
CA TRP A 119 -20.42 11.23 -6.23
C TRP A 119 -20.33 9.74 -6.56
N ASP A 120 -21.46 9.06 -6.72
CA ASP A 120 -21.52 7.64 -7.05
C ASP A 120 -20.80 7.35 -8.40
N LEU A 121 -20.96 8.25 -9.39
CA LEU A 121 -20.27 8.13 -10.68
C LEU A 121 -18.74 8.26 -10.54
N ILE A 122 -18.27 9.17 -9.68
CA ILE A 122 -16.85 9.35 -9.42
C ILE A 122 -16.28 8.13 -8.72
N GLU A 123 -16.94 7.62 -7.70
CA GLU A 123 -16.54 6.42 -6.96
C GLU A 123 -16.42 5.20 -7.88
N VAL A 124 -17.41 4.97 -8.72
CA VAL A 124 -17.36 3.89 -9.76
C VAL A 124 -16.21 4.09 -10.73
N GLN A 125 -15.89 5.32 -11.13
CA GLN A 125 -14.75 5.58 -12.01
C GLN A 125 -13.40 5.33 -11.32
N GLU A 126 -13.27 5.68 -10.05
CA GLU A 126 -12.07 5.41 -9.25
C GLU A 126 -11.85 3.92 -9.04
N GLU A 127 -12.92 3.17 -8.71
CA GLU A 127 -12.86 1.71 -8.62
C GLU A 127 -12.45 1.08 -9.95
N LYS A 128 -13.00 1.56 -11.06
CA LYS A 128 -12.66 1.09 -12.40
C LYS A 128 -11.19 1.32 -12.72
N ILE A 129 -10.68 2.54 -12.47
CA ILE A 129 -9.26 2.88 -12.72
C ILE A 129 -8.35 2.02 -11.83
N SER A 130 -8.70 1.82 -10.56
CA SER A 130 -7.96 0.94 -9.65
C SER A 130 -7.96 -0.50 -10.15
N CYS A 131 -9.11 -1.01 -10.58
CA CYS A 131 -9.25 -2.35 -11.14
C CYS A 131 -8.43 -2.51 -12.44
N GLU A 132 -8.48 -1.54 -13.35
CA GLU A 132 -7.69 -1.55 -14.59
C GLU A 132 -6.18 -1.55 -14.31
N LYS A 133 -5.72 -0.76 -13.33
CA LYS A 133 -4.31 -0.77 -12.89
C LYS A 133 -3.91 -2.14 -12.31
N LYS A 134 -4.74 -2.75 -11.47
CA LYS A 134 -4.52 -4.09 -10.92
C LYS A 134 -4.48 -5.15 -12.02
N LEU A 135 -5.39 -5.09 -12.99
CA LEU A 135 -5.42 -6.00 -14.14
C LEU A 135 -4.19 -5.84 -15.04
N ALA A 136 -3.78 -4.61 -15.34
CA ALA A 136 -2.59 -4.34 -16.15
C ALA A 136 -1.32 -4.85 -15.44
N HIS A 137 -1.21 -4.65 -14.14
CA HIS A 137 -0.11 -5.16 -13.32
C HIS A 137 -0.10 -6.69 -13.32
N SER A 138 -1.24 -7.32 -13.04
CA SER A 138 -1.40 -8.79 -13.07
C SER A 138 -1.07 -9.38 -14.45
N SER A 139 -1.52 -8.74 -15.55
CA SER A 139 -1.22 -9.18 -16.92
C SER A 139 0.27 -9.08 -17.25
N ARG A 140 0.95 -8.00 -16.84
CA ARG A 140 2.41 -7.88 -16.97
C ARG A 140 3.14 -8.98 -16.21
N LEU A 141 2.75 -9.21 -14.96
CA LEU A 141 3.31 -10.28 -14.13
C LEU A 141 3.09 -11.67 -14.76
N ALA A 142 1.90 -11.94 -15.30
CA ALA A 142 1.60 -13.21 -15.98
C ALA A 142 2.44 -13.41 -17.25
N THR A 143 2.74 -12.34 -17.99
CA THR A 143 3.58 -12.41 -19.21
C THR A 143 5.05 -12.61 -18.86
N VAL A 144 5.57 -11.81 -17.92
CA VAL A 144 6.93 -11.99 -17.37
C VAL A 144 7.05 -13.38 -16.75
N GLY A 145 6.00 -13.83 -16.09
CA GLY A 145 5.91 -15.15 -15.51
C GLY A 145 6.11 -16.30 -16.50
N ARG A 146 5.41 -16.28 -17.59
CA ARG A 146 5.56 -17.33 -18.64
C ARG A 146 6.97 -17.35 -19.23
N MET A 147 7.53 -16.18 -19.55
CA MET A 147 8.90 -16.06 -20.03
C MET A 147 9.92 -16.54 -19.00
N ALA A 148 9.74 -16.14 -17.76
CA ALA A 148 10.61 -16.51 -16.66
C ALA A 148 10.58 -18.02 -16.34
N SER A 149 9.43 -18.67 -16.44
CA SER A 149 9.34 -20.13 -16.28
C SER A 149 10.12 -20.88 -17.36
N TYR A 150 10.03 -20.42 -18.61
CA TYR A 150 10.82 -20.97 -19.71
C TYR A 150 12.31 -20.74 -19.50
N LEU A 151 12.72 -19.49 -19.25
CA LEU A 151 14.12 -19.14 -19.01
C LEU A 151 14.70 -19.86 -17.78
N ALA A 152 13.90 -20.02 -16.70
CA ALA A 152 14.35 -20.76 -15.53
C ALA A 152 14.68 -22.23 -15.85
N HIS A 153 13.96 -22.87 -16.75
CA HIS A 153 14.28 -24.22 -17.23
C HIS A 153 15.57 -24.25 -18.05
N GLU A 154 15.71 -23.33 -19.00
CA GLU A 154 16.88 -23.24 -19.89
C GLU A 154 18.16 -22.87 -19.13
N ILE A 155 18.06 -22.05 -18.09
CA ILE A 155 19.22 -21.67 -17.25
C ILE A 155 19.53 -22.76 -16.22
N ARG A 156 18.53 -23.49 -15.71
CA ARG A 156 18.79 -24.57 -14.73
C ARG A 156 19.68 -25.67 -15.32
N ASN A 157 19.46 -26.04 -16.58
CA ASN A 157 20.21 -27.13 -17.21
C ASN A 157 21.73 -26.91 -17.20
N PRO A 158 22.28 -25.77 -17.67
CA PRO A 158 23.71 -25.51 -17.56
C PRO A 158 24.18 -25.36 -16.10
N LEU A 159 23.36 -24.78 -15.20
CA LEU A 159 23.73 -24.67 -13.79
C LEU A 159 23.89 -26.02 -13.11
N VAL A 160 22.99 -26.98 -13.35
CA VAL A 160 23.13 -28.36 -12.84
C VAL A 160 24.41 -29.00 -13.32
N SER A 161 24.77 -28.80 -14.59
CA SER A 161 26.02 -29.32 -15.15
C SER A 161 27.26 -28.67 -14.50
N ILE A 162 27.29 -27.34 -14.39
CA ILE A 162 28.37 -26.57 -13.75
C ILE A 162 28.52 -26.97 -12.28
N GLY A 163 27.39 -27.02 -11.53
CA GLY A 163 27.34 -27.39 -10.13
C GLY A 163 27.81 -28.83 -9.90
N GLY A 164 27.39 -29.74 -10.77
CA GLY A 164 27.83 -31.15 -10.74
C GLY A 164 29.35 -31.28 -10.90
N PHE A 165 29.91 -30.68 -11.96
CA PHE A 165 31.36 -30.70 -12.17
C PHE A 165 32.12 -29.99 -11.05
N ALA A 166 31.68 -28.83 -10.59
CA ALA A 166 32.30 -28.12 -9.48
C ALA A 166 32.31 -28.97 -8.18
N THR A 167 31.21 -29.68 -7.90
CA THR A 167 31.10 -30.56 -6.74
C THR A 167 32.06 -31.78 -6.87
N VAL A 168 32.17 -32.36 -8.05
CA VAL A 168 33.12 -33.44 -8.30
C VAL A 168 34.57 -32.97 -8.07
N ILE A 169 34.92 -31.79 -8.58
CA ILE A 169 36.23 -31.17 -8.39
C ILE A 169 36.48 -30.87 -6.90
N GLN A 170 35.48 -30.33 -6.19
CA GLN A 170 35.57 -30.00 -4.75
C GLN A 170 35.89 -31.23 -3.90
N ASN A 171 35.32 -32.37 -4.26
CA ASN A 171 35.51 -33.65 -3.54
C ASN A 171 36.74 -34.43 -3.98
N SER A 172 37.49 -33.93 -4.98
CA SER A 172 38.72 -34.61 -5.44
C SER A 172 39.83 -34.52 -4.38
N PRO A 173 40.46 -35.64 -4.00
CA PRO A 173 41.60 -35.63 -3.10
C PRO A 173 42.82 -34.89 -3.67
N GLU A 174 42.93 -34.84 -5.00
CA GLU A 174 44.01 -34.20 -5.74
C GLU A 174 43.87 -32.70 -5.91
N LEU A 175 42.78 -32.10 -5.45
CA LEU A 175 42.52 -30.65 -5.60
C LEU A 175 43.55 -29.85 -4.78
N PRO A 176 44.38 -29.01 -5.44
CA PRO A 176 45.35 -28.15 -4.76
C PRO A 176 44.65 -27.21 -3.74
N ALA A 177 45.29 -27.04 -2.57
CA ALA A 177 44.72 -26.26 -1.47
C ALA A 177 44.35 -24.81 -1.86
N ASN A 178 45.12 -24.20 -2.76
CA ASN A 178 44.87 -22.84 -3.26
C ASN A 178 43.65 -22.74 -4.21
N LEU A 179 43.16 -23.85 -4.76
CA LEU A 179 41.99 -23.90 -5.62
C LEU A 179 40.68 -24.24 -4.86
N ARG A 180 40.78 -24.89 -3.68
CA ARG A 180 39.62 -25.26 -2.87
C ARG A 180 38.66 -24.07 -2.61
N PRO A 181 39.13 -22.87 -2.15
CA PRO A 181 38.25 -21.74 -1.91
C PRO A 181 37.56 -21.25 -3.20
N LYS A 182 38.24 -21.33 -4.34
CA LYS A 182 37.67 -20.89 -5.63
C LYS A 182 36.54 -21.82 -6.09
N VAL A 183 36.74 -23.14 -5.94
CA VAL A 183 35.71 -24.12 -6.27
C VAL A 183 34.53 -24.02 -5.33
N GLU A 184 34.77 -23.77 -4.04
CA GLU A 184 33.71 -23.53 -3.06
C GLU A 184 32.84 -22.30 -3.42
N ILE A 185 33.46 -21.21 -3.87
CA ILE A 185 32.73 -20.03 -4.38
C ILE A 185 31.83 -20.42 -5.56
N ILE A 186 32.35 -21.22 -6.52
CA ILE A 186 31.55 -21.66 -7.69
C ILE A 186 30.35 -22.49 -7.24
N VAL A 187 30.56 -23.47 -6.34
CA VAL A 187 29.48 -24.31 -5.81
C VAL A 187 28.41 -23.47 -5.10
N ASN A 188 28.83 -22.51 -4.28
CA ASN A 188 27.93 -21.64 -3.54
C ASN A 188 27.15 -20.71 -4.49
N GLU A 189 27.79 -20.18 -5.54
CA GLU A 189 27.13 -19.33 -6.52
C GLU A 189 26.09 -20.10 -7.35
N VAL A 190 26.40 -21.34 -7.75
CA VAL A 190 25.42 -22.20 -8.43
C VAL A 190 24.21 -22.47 -7.55
N LYS A 191 24.41 -22.82 -6.27
CA LYS A 191 23.31 -23.01 -5.31
C LYS A 191 22.47 -21.73 -5.14
N ARG A 192 23.14 -20.57 -5.11
CA ARG A 192 22.46 -19.27 -5.05
C ARG A 192 21.55 -19.04 -6.27
N LEU A 193 22.07 -19.28 -7.48
CA LEU A 193 21.33 -19.14 -8.73
C LEU A 193 20.15 -20.13 -8.84
N GLU A 194 20.35 -21.38 -8.40
CA GLU A 194 19.25 -22.36 -8.30
C GLU A 194 18.14 -21.89 -7.36
N GLY A 195 18.50 -21.27 -6.23
CA GLY A 195 17.57 -20.63 -5.30
C GLY A 195 16.73 -19.52 -5.97
N VAL A 196 17.40 -18.60 -6.68
CA VAL A 196 16.75 -17.51 -7.43
C VAL A 196 15.76 -18.08 -8.47
N LEU A 197 16.17 -19.09 -9.25
CA LEU A 197 15.30 -19.72 -10.25
C LEU A 197 14.09 -20.43 -9.62
N LYS A 198 14.28 -21.05 -8.45
CA LYS A 198 13.20 -21.69 -7.69
C LYS A 198 12.19 -20.64 -7.23
N ASN A 199 12.64 -19.53 -6.65
CA ASN A 199 11.80 -18.46 -6.17
C ASN A 199 11.03 -17.79 -7.33
N MET A 200 11.71 -17.53 -8.44
CA MET A 200 11.07 -17.00 -9.67
C MET A 200 9.95 -17.93 -10.18
N ARG A 201 10.18 -19.24 -10.21
CA ARG A 201 9.15 -20.22 -10.59
C ARG A 201 7.95 -20.22 -9.62
N ASN A 202 8.21 -20.14 -8.32
CA ASN A 202 7.16 -20.13 -7.29
C ASN A 202 6.34 -18.84 -7.36
N PHE A 203 6.97 -17.69 -7.67
CA PHE A 203 6.29 -16.41 -7.84
C PHE A 203 5.25 -16.44 -8.97
N ILE A 204 5.51 -17.21 -10.03
CA ILE A 204 4.68 -17.26 -11.24
C ILE A 204 3.49 -18.22 -11.10
N ARG A 205 3.65 -19.31 -10.34
CA ARG A 205 2.61 -20.32 -10.19
C ARG A 205 1.59 -19.89 -9.13
N PRO A 206 0.29 -20.22 -9.32
CA PRO A 206 -0.65 -20.14 -8.23
C PRO A 206 -0.13 -20.99 -7.07
N LEU A 207 -0.06 -20.40 -5.87
CA LEU A 207 0.33 -21.12 -4.68
C LEU A 207 -0.76 -22.16 -4.38
N LYS A 208 -0.39 -23.43 -4.35
CA LYS A 208 -1.28 -24.46 -3.82
C LYS A 208 -1.30 -24.31 -2.30
N GLN A 209 -2.34 -23.69 -1.78
CA GLN A 209 -2.51 -23.49 -0.37
C GLN A 209 -2.98 -24.81 0.29
N ASN A 210 -2.33 -25.19 1.37
CA ASN A 210 -2.75 -26.28 2.24
C ASN A 210 -3.32 -25.67 3.53
N LYS A 211 -4.53 -25.12 3.46
CA LYS A 211 -5.17 -24.43 4.58
C LYS A 211 -5.52 -25.42 5.70
N GLY A 212 -5.21 -25.04 6.93
CA GLY A 212 -5.61 -25.69 8.17
C GLY A 212 -5.99 -24.68 9.23
N LYS A 213 -6.59 -25.12 10.33
CA LYS A 213 -7.02 -24.25 11.42
C LYS A 213 -5.86 -24.01 12.40
N TYR A 214 -5.30 -22.78 12.39
CA TYR A 214 -4.13 -22.40 13.17
C TYR A 214 -4.31 -21.03 13.82
N ASN A 215 -3.45 -20.70 14.79
CA ASN A 215 -3.42 -19.40 15.45
C ASN A 215 -2.25 -18.56 14.92
N TYR A 216 -2.51 -17.31 14.55
CA TYR A 216 -1.46 -16.39 14.04
C TYR A 216 -0.38 -16.10 15.09
N ASN A 217 -0.71 -16.05 16.39
CA ASN A 217 0.26 -15.87 17.45
C ASN A 217 1.33 -16.97 17.48
N GLU A 218 0.96 -18.21 17.14
CA GLU A 218 1.92 -19.32 17.05
C GLU A 218 2.96 -19.04 15.95
N LEU A 219 2.52 -18.51 14.80
CA LEU A 219 3.44 -18.17 13.70
C LEU A 219 4.37 -17.03 14.06
N VAL A 220 3.87 -15.99 14.74
CA VAL A 220 4.70 -14.87 15.19
C VAL A 220 5.74 -15.35 16.22
N ARG A 221 5.37 -16.24 17.16
CA ARG A 221 6.34 -16.88 18.08
C ARG A 221 7.38 -17.71 17.33
N ARG A 222 6.95 -18.50 16.33
CA ARG A 222 7.88 -19.30 15.51
C ARG A 222 8.80 -18.42 14.67
N THR A 223 8.32 -17.32 14.12
CA THR A 223 9.14 -16.32 13.40
C THR A 223 10.23 -15.78 14.32
N HIS A 224 9.85 -15.32 15.52
CA HIS A 224 10.79 -14.81 16.52
C HIS A 224 11.85 -15.87 16.88
N SER A 225 11.44 -17.10 17.18
CA SER A 225 12.38 -18.18 17.56
C SER A 225 13.30 -18.57 16.42
N THR A 226 12.81 -18.58 15.18
CA THR A 226 13.62 -18.90 13.99
C THR A 226 14.72 -17.86 13.75
N LEU A 227 14.44 -16.59 14.01
CA LEU A 227 15.36 -15.48 13.78
C LEU A 227 16.19 -15.09 15.02
N GLN A 228 15.99 -15.74 16.16
CA GLN A 228 16.64 -15.37 17.43
C GLN A 228 18.16 -15.31 17.35
N LEU A 229 18.79 -16.25 16.63
CA LEU A 229 20.25 -16.25 16.45
C LEU A 229 20.73 -15.08 15.59
N GLU A 230 19.95 -14.73 14.56
CA GLU A 230 20.23 -13.57 13.71
C GLU A 230 20.09 -12.25 14.48
N PHE A 231 19.06 -12.13 15.34
CA PHE A 231 18.88 -10.96 16.22
C PHE A 231 20.05 -10.80 17.19
N LYS A 232 20.49 -11.90 17.82
CA LYS A 232 21.64 -11.89 18.74
C LYS A 232 22.94 -11.52 18.00
N ALA A 233 23.18 -12.07 16.80
CA ALA A 233 24.36 -11.75 16.01
C ALA A 233 24.41 -10.27 15.60
N ARG A 234 23.24 -9.65 15.37
CA ARG A 234 23.10 -8.23 15.05
C ARG A 234 22.98 -7.33 16.29
N LYS A 235 22.95 -7.92 17.50
CA LYS A 235 22.72 -7.21 18.77
C LYS A 235 21.40 -6.42 18.80
N LEU A 236 20.34 -6.99 18.24
CA LEU A 236 18.99 -6.42 18.30
C LEU A 236 18.26 -6.93 19.55
N GLU A 237 17.48 -6.06 20.19
CA GLU A 237 16.57 -6.42 21.27
C GLU A 237 15.20 -6.74 20.66
N ALA A 238 14.87 -8.02 20.50
CA ALA A 238 13.58 -8.45 19.93
C ALA A 238 12.59 -8.78 21.05
N SER A 239 11.37 -8.23 20.95
CA SER A 239 10.27 -8.45 21.90
C SER A 239 9.00 -8.94 21.18
N LEU A 240 8.14 -9.62 21.95
CA LEU A 240 6.83 -10.09 21.54
C LEU A 240 5.75 -9.42 22.38
N ASP A 241 4.70 -8.90 21.72
CA ASP A 241 3.50 -8.36 22.35
C ASP A 241 2.30 -8.92 21.58
N LEU A 242 1.67 -9.97 22.13
CA LEU A 242 0.70 -10.78 21.40
C LEU A 242 -0.66 -10.74 22.09
N ASP A 243 -1.66 -10.26 21.38
CA ASP A 243 -3.05 -10.25 21.82
C ASP A 243 -3.56 -11.68 22.04
N SER A 244 -3.98 -11.98 23.27
CA SER A 244 -4.45 -13.32 23.68
C SER A 244 -5.79 -13.70 23.06
N ASP A 245 -6.57 -12.74 22.60
CA ASP A 245 -7.96 -12.93 22.15
C ASP A 245 -8.08 -13.35 20.69
N ILE A 246 -6.94 -13.44 19.96
CA ILE A 246 -6.92 -13.87 18.57
C ILE A 246 -7.37 -15.33 18.44
N PRO A 247 -8.49 -15.59 17.72
CA PRO A 247 -8.99 -16.94 17.53
C PRO A 247 -8.17 -17.71 16.48
N ASN A 248 -8.39 -19.03 16.42
CA ASN A 248 -7.87 -19.85 15.32
C ASN A 248 -8.60 -19.52 14.03
N SER A 249 -7.85 -19.40 12.93
CA SER A 249 -8.35 -19.11 11.58
C SER A 249 -7.85 -20.12 10.55
N LEU A 250 -8.44 -20.10 9.36
CA LEU A 250 -8.15 -21.05 8.27
C LEU A 250 -7.12 -20.44 7.31
N PHE A 251 -5.87 -20.92 7.34
CA PHE A 251 -4.81 -20.45 6.45
C PHE A 251 -3.72 -21.51 6.25
N ASP A 252 -2.82 -21.28 5.29
CA ASP A 252 -1.62 -22.11 5.10
C ASP A 252 -0.49 -21.61 6.00
N LYS A 253 -0.23 -22.37 7.08
CA LYS A 253 0.75 -21.99 8.11
C LYS A 253 2.19 -21.91 7.59
N GLU A 254 2.56 -22.76 6.65
CA GLU A 254 3.94 -22.81 6.16
C GLU A 254 4.21 -21.61 5.25
N LEU A 255 3.26 -21.25 4.38
CA LEU A 255 3.38 -20.08 3.51
C LEU A 255 3.39 -18.77 4.32
N ILE A 256 2.45 -18.61 5.26
CA ILE A 256 2.43 -17.39 6.11
C ILE A 256 3.70 -17.30 6.96
N LEU A 257 4.18 -18.42 7.53
CA LEU A 257 5.43 -18.42 8.29
C LEU A 257 6.62 -18.01 7.42
N GLU A 258 6.72 -18.53 6.18
CA GLU A 258 7.77 -18.16 5.22
C GLU A 258 7.75 -16.65 4.94
N ALA A 259 6.57 -16.09 4.71
CA ALA A 259 6.40 -14.65 4.49
C ALA A 259 6.83 -13.83 5.72
N LEU A 260 6.35 -14.19 6.92
CA LEU A 260 6.69 -13.50 8.16
C LEU A 260 8.19 -13.53 8.47
N VAL A 261 8.84 -14.70 8.30
CA VAL A 261 10.28 -14.85 8.51
C VAL A 261 11.07 -13.97 7.52
N THR A 262 10.67 -13.95 6.26
CA THR A 262 11.35 -13.16 5.22
C THR A 262 11.22 -11.67 5.48
N ILE A 263 10.00 -11.19 5.75
CA ILE A 263 9.72 -9.78 6.01
C ILE A 263 10.44 -9.31 7.29
N THR A 264 10.36 -10.10 8.37
CA THR A 264 11.01 -9.77 9.64
C THR A 264 12.54 -9.74 9.51
N ARG A 265 13.11 -10.69 8.76
CA ARG A 265 14.56 -10.71 8.46
C ARG A 265 14.98 -9.46 7.69
N ARG A 266 14.20 -9.04 6.69
CA ARG A 266 14.48 -7.83 5.90
C ARG A 266 14.45 -6.58 6.78
N LEU A 267 13.45 -6.46 7.65
CA LEU A 267 13.38 -5.37 8.62
C LEU A 267 14.59 -5.38 9.56
N ALA A 268 14.95 -6.54 10.13
CA ALA A 268 16.13 -6.67 10.99
C ALA A 268 17.45 -6.34 10.25
N GLN A 269 17.52 -6.53 8.93
CA GLN A 269 18.69 -6.20 8.11
C GLN A 269 18.85 -4.69 7.90
N SER A 270 17.77 -3.91 7.88
CA SER A 270 17.82 -2.45 7.78
C SER A 270 18.13 -1.75 9.10
N MET A 271 18.12 -2.50 10.21
CA MET A 271 18.36 -1.96 11.55
C MET A 271 19.83 -1.95 11.95
N GLU A 272 20.21 -0.99 12.78
CA GLU A 272 21.53 -0.88 13.39
C GLU A 272 21.62 -1.70 14.69
N LYS A 273 22.86 -1.84 15.19
CA LYS A 273 23.09 -2.54 16.46
C LYS A 273 22.44 -1.82 17.64
N ASN A 274 21.97 -2.60 18.62
CA ASN A 274 21.33 -2.14 19.87
C ASN A 274 19.97 -1.43 19.67
N GLN A 275 19.35 -1.58 18.49
CA GLN A 275 17.99 -1.12 18.24
C GLN A 275 16.97 -2.18 18.67
N ARG A 276 15.71 -1.74 18.86
CA ARG A 276 14.60 -2.59 19.29
C ARG A 276 13.73 -2.99 18.12
N LEU A 277 13.43 -4.30 18.05
CA LEU A 277 12.48 -4.88 17.11
C LEU A 277 11.30 -5.45 17.91
N SER A 278 10.10 -4.97 17.65
CA SER A 278 8.86 -5.49 18.26
C SER A 278 8.03 -6.23 17.24
N LEU A 279 7.56 -7.43 17.61
CA LEU A 279 6.58 -8.19 16.86
C LEU A 279 5.30 -8.21 17.70
N GLN A 280 4.23 -7.62 17.17
CA GLN A 280 2.97 -7.45 17.89
C GLN A 280 1.82 -8.03 17.08
N THR A 281 0.76 -8.45 17.77
CA THR A 281 -0.49 -8.86 17.14
C THR A 281 -1.67 -8.19 17.81
N GLU A 282 -2.69 -7.87 17.04
CA GLU A 282 -3.90 -7.22 17.50
C GLU A 282 -5.12 -7.80 16.78
N LEU A 283 -6.19 -8.04 17.52
CA LEU A 283 -7.46 -8.46 16.95
C LEU A 283 -8.26 -7.23 16.50
N CYS A 284 -8.56 -7.15 15.20
CA CYS A 284 -9.33 -6.05 14.60
C CYS A 284 -10.59 -6.63 13.95
N TRP A 285 -11.76 -6.57 14.62
CA TRP A 285 -13.07 -7.03 14.12
C TRP A 285 -13.04 -8.41 13.44
N ASP A 286 -12.79 -8.46 12.13
CA ASP A 286 -12.75 -9.64 11.28
C ASP A 286 -11.34 -9.93 10.71
N THR A 287 -10.33 -9.20 11.15
CA THR A 287 -8.93 -9.32 10.73
C THR A 287 -7.99 -9.43 11.92
N VAL A 288 -6.80 -9.91 11.67
CA VAL A 288 -5.65 -9.84 12.60
C VAL A 288 -4.60 -8.92 12.02
N GLY A 289 -4.24 -7.88 12.77
CA GLY A 289 -3.08 -7.05 12.51
C GLY A 289 -1.82 -7.70 13.09
N ILE A 290 -0.78 -7.85 12.25
CA ILE A 290 0.57 -8.25 12.68
C ILE A 290 1.49 -7.06 12.41
N TYR A 291 2.08 -6.51 13.46
CA TYR A 291 2.92 -5.32 13.42
C TYR A 291 4.37 -5.72 13.66
N LEU A 292 5.24 -5.42 12.71
CA LEU A 292 6.69 -5.60 12.83
C LEU A 292 7.30 -4.20 12.89
N VAL A 293 7.76 -3.79 14.07
CA VAL A 293 8.22 -2.42 14.33
C VAL A 293 9.69 -2.43 14.69
N GLY A 294 10.51 -1.82 13.82
CA GLY A 294 11.94 -1.61 14.05
C GLY A 294 12.22 -0.16 14.41
N GLN A 295 12.66 0.11 15.65
CA GLN A 295 13.01 1.44 16.11
C GLN A 295 14.38 1.85 15.56
N GLY A 296 14.44 3.00 14.87
CA GLY A 296 15.69 3.63 14.42
C GLY A 296 16.19 3.23 13.03
N GLY A 297 15.69 2.16 12.42
CA GLY A 297 15.98 1.84 11.02
C GLY A 297 15.09 2.65 10.08
N TRP A 298 15.69 3.46 9.21
CA TRP A 298 14.95 4.23 8.19
C TRP A 298 15.20 3.67 6.79
N ILE A 299 14.13 3.55 6.02
CA ILE A 299 14.17 3.14 4.61
C ILE A 299 13.79 4.36 3.76
N PRO A 300 14.63 4.77 2.78
CA PRO A 300 14.33 5.87 1.89
C PRO A 300 13.00 5.67 1.13
N PRO A 301 12.26 6.75 0.78
CA PRO A 301 11.00 6.64 0.06
C PRO A 301 11.10 5.86 -1.26
N ASP A 302 12.15 6.07 -2.03
CA ASP A 302 12.40 5.37 -3.30
C ASP A 302 12.59 3.85 -3.07
N ASP A 303 13.25 3.46 -1.98
CA ASP A 303 13.43 2.05 -1.61
C ASP A 303 12.14 1.44 -1.05
N LEU A 304 11.30 2.24 -0.37
CA LEU A 304 9.99 1.81 0.11
C LEU A 304 9.04 1.45 -1.04
N GLU A 305 8.93 2.33 -2.05
CA GLU A 305 8.10 2.07 -3.23
C GLU A 305 8.56 0.80 -3.97
N ASN A 306 9.85 0.55 -3.95
CA ASN A 306 10.47 -0.55 -4.66
C ASN A 306 10.65 -1.82 -3.81
N MET A 307 10.38 -1.79 -2.52
CA MET A 307 10.65 -2.89 -1.58
C MET A 307 10.01 -4.22 -2.01
N PHE A 308 8.82 -4.18 -2.61
CA PHE A 308 8.08 -5.34 -3.09
C PHE A 308 8.14 -5.51 -4.62
N ASN A 309 8.94 -4.70 -5.31
CA ASN A 309 9.13 -4.85 -6.73
C ASN A 309 10.20 -5.91 -7.01
N PRO A 310 9.84 -7.05 -7.66
CA PRO A 310 10.78 -8.16 -7.87
C PRO A 310 12.00 -7.82 -8.73
N PHE A 311 11.99 -6.66 -9.40
CA PHE A 311 13.02 -6.28 -10.37
C PHE A 311 13.61 -4.87 -10.12
N ALA A 312 13.38 -4.28 -8.95
CA ALA A 312 13.79 -2.90 -8.67
C ALA A 312 15.30 -2.71 -8.50
N ASP A 313 16.04 -3.76 -8.15
CA ASP A 313 17.45 -3.64 -7.83
C ASP A 313 18.29 -4.60 -8.70
N GLU A 314 18.99 -4.01 -9.69
CA GLU A 314 19.91 -4.76 -10.57
C GLU A 314 21.16 -5.24 -9.82
N GLN A 315 21.49 -4.67 -8.66
CA GLN A 315 22.71 -4.96 -7.90
C GLN A 315 22.48 -5.77 -6.61
N ALA A 316 21.25 -5.84 -6.10
CA ALA A 316 20.97 -6.58 -4.86
C ALA A 316 20.72 -8.06 -5.13
N SER A 317 21.57 -8.86 -4.54
CA SER A 317 21.44 -10.30 -4.44
C SER A 317 20.05 -10.71 -3.90
N SER A 318 19.24 -11.43 -4.69
CA SER A 318 18.05 -12.25 -4.30
C SER A 318 16.91 -11.59 -3.49
N THR A 319 17.06 -10.39 -2.95
CA THR A 319 16.17 -9.84 -1.92
C THR A 319 14.85 -9.26 -2.44
N GLY A 320 14.79 -8.72 -3.66
CA GLY A 320 13.57 -8.15 -4.22
C GLY A 320 12.49 -9.20 -4.51
N LEU A 321 12.90 -10.35 -5.02
CA LEU A 321 11.96 -11.44 -5.34
C LEU A 321 11.37 -12.08 -4.08
N ASP A 322 12.15 -12.19 -3.00
CA ASP A 322 11.71 -12.77 -1.73
C ASP A 322 10.65 -11.91 -1.05
N MET A 323 10.81 -10.57 -1.09
CA MET A 323 9.82 -9.63 -0.57
C MET A 323 8.55 -9.59 -1.43
N ALA A 324 8.69 -9.60 -2.76
CA ALA A 324 7.55 -9.68 -3.68
C ALA A 324 6.77 -10.99 -3.50
N MET A 325 7.46 -12.12 -3.25
CA MET A 325 6.83 -13.40 -2.94
C MET A 325 6.08 -13.35 -1.61
N SER A 326 6.67 -12.73 -0.59
CA SER A 326 6.03 -12.55 0.72
C SER A 326 4.75 -11.72 0.61
N LYS A 327 4.77 -10.63 -0.16
CA LYS A 327 3.57 -9.84 -0.45
C LYS A 327 2.51 -10.68 -1.16
N LYS A 328 2.89 -11.43 -2.19
CA LYS A 328 1.98 -12.33 -2.90
C LYS A 328 1.36 -13.37 -1.99
N ILE A 329 2.11 -13.97 -1.07
CA ILE A 329 1.58 -14.94 -0.10
C ILE A 329 0.48 -14.28 0.76
N ILE A 330 0.73 -13.07 1.28
CA ILE A 330 -0.24 -12.33 2.07
C ILE A 330 -1.51 -12.02 1.25
N GLU A 331 -1.35 -11.49 0.03
CA GLU A 331 -2.46 -11.16 -0.88
C GLU A 331 -3.27 -12.40 -1.30
N ASP A 332 -2.61 -13.54 -1.59
CA ASP A 332 -3.28 -14.81 -1.93
C ASP A 332 -4.07 -15.40 -0.73
N HIS A 333 -3.78 -14.94 0.51
CA HIS A 333 -4.56 -15.23 1.72
C HIS A 333 -5.61 -14.17 2.05
N GLY A 334 -5.87 -13.23 1.12
CA GLY A 334 -6.85 -12.16 1.29
C GLY A 334 -6.40 -11.03 2.21
N GLY A 335 -5.12 -10.98 2.54
CA GLY A 335 -4.52 -9.96 3.40
C GLY A 335 -3.94 -8.78 2.64
N GLU A 336 -3.50 -7.78 3.40
CA GLU A 336 -2.82 -6.58 2.91
C GLU A 336 -1.52 -6.37 3.68
N ILE A 337 -0.51 -5.75 3.02
CA ILE A 337 0.74 -5.35 3.66
C ILE A 337 1.00 -3.88 3.40
N LYS A 338 1.28 -3.13 4.48
CA LYS A 338 1.60 -1.70 4.46
C LYS A 338 2.96 -1.49 5.12
N VAL A 339 3.74 -0.53 4.61
CA VAL A 339 5.04 -0.16 5.19
C VAL A 339 5.08 1.33 5.38
N THR A 340 5.49 1.76 6.55
CA THR A 340 5.77 3.16 6.88
C THR A 340 7.18 3.27 7.42
N SER A 341 7.91 4.30 7.03
CA SER A 341 9.26 4.55 7.51
C SER A 341 9.52 6.05 7.65
N GLU A 342 9.92 6.49 8.84
CA GLU A 342 10.18 7.89 9.14
C GLU A 342 11.54 8.05 9.81
N VAL A 343 12.24 9.13 9.43
CA VAL A 343 13.57 9.45 9.97
C VAL A 343 13.48 9.70 11.46
N GLY A 344 14.22 8.91 12.26
CA GLY A 344 14.25 9.03 13.71
C GLY A 344 13.17 8.25 14.45
N GLU A 345 12.09 7.85 13.81
CA GLU A 345 11.05 6.98 14.39
C GLU A 345 11.30 5.50 14.08
N GLY A 346 11.70 5.20 12.85
CA GLY A 346 12.00 3.84 12.40
C GLY A 346 11.09 3.36 11.28
N THR A 347 10.99 2.04 11.14
CA THR A 347 10.18 1.38 10.11
C THR A 347 9.14 0.47 10.76
N ALA A 348 7.89 0.61 10.36
CA ALA A 348 6.80 -0.29 10.72
C ALA A 348 6.25 -0.99 9.48
N ILE A 349 6.12 -2.31 9.56
CA ILE A 349 5.47 -3.15 8.55
C ILE A 349 4.21 -3.73 9.20
N ILE A 350 3.07 -3.43 8.60
CA ILE A 350 1.74 -3.84 9.06
C ILE A 350 1.19 -4.86 8.08
N ILE A 351 0.83 -6.03 8.59
CA ILE A 351 0.23 -7.11 7.82
C ILE A 351 -1.15 -7.36 8.40
N GLU A 352 -2.18 -7.16 7.57
CA GLU A 352 -3.58 -7.44 7.93
C GLU A 352 -4.02 -8.72 7.25
N LEU A 353 -4.51 -9.70 8.02
CA LEU A 353 -4.96 -10.99 7.52
C LEU A 353 -6.40 -11.26 7.98
N PRO A 354 -7.26 -11.80 7.09
CA PRO A 354 -8.65 -12.09 7.46
C PRO A 354 -8.75 -13.24 8.45
N LEU A 355 -9.79 -13.19 9.30
CA LEU A 355 -10.21 -14.30 10.14
C LEU A 355 -11.24 -15.13 9.37
N GLU A 356 -10.77 -16.15 8.63
CA GLU A 356 -11.68 -17.11 7.99
C GLU A 356 -12.20 -18.10 9.04
N ASN A 357 -13.49 -18.00 9.39
CA ASN A 357 -14.20 -19.00 10.15
C ASN A 357 -14.64 -20.14 9.22
N SER A 358 -14.44 -21.38 9.66
CA SER A 358 -15.07 -22.53 8.99
C SER A 358 -16.60 -22.35 9.10
N GLY A 359 -17.27 -21.99 7.99
CA GLY A 359 -18.72 -22.05 7.90
C GLY A 359 -19.21 -23.49 8.04
#